data_447a76410b63740f79dca79e63acf30f
#
_entry.id   447a76410b63740f79dca79e63acf30f
#
_cell.length_a   1.000
_cell.length_b   1.000
_cell.length_c   1.000
_cell.angle_alpha   90.00
_cell.angle_beta   90.00
_cell.angle_gamma   90.00
#
_symmetry.space_group_name_H-M   'P 1'
#
loop_
_entity.id
_entity.type
_entity.pdbx_description
1 polymer ?
#
loop_
_entity_poly.entity_id
_entity_poly.type
_entity_poly.pdbx_seq_one_letter_code
_entity_poly.pdbx_strand_id
1 'polypeptide(L)'
;VLEVPMHQINVVRTFVGGGFGGKSDPFPHEMCAAILSRKSGRPVRITFDREEVYWINRGRHPSDIEVKMTADDAGRISGFDIDALIDGGGFASFGHVTSYYNGVLATAPYELGSFHYTGARVWTNKPASGAMRGHGAVNTRCAVEVGLDEMAEQMQVDPIDLRLANLLPPHSRTITGFRITSNGMREALEKVREGSDWDNKFRKLPLGKGIGVGCGFFISGSGLPIHWDPNRFPHATVHIQVDMDGGVTVHTGAADIGQGSTTAVAQVVAEVLALPIEMIHVRSHESDTSPVDLGSYSSRVTFMNANAAIRAALEIREQILNAAWDMLGYH
;
A
#
# COMPACT_ATOMS: atom_id res chain seq x y z
N VAL A 1 -2.01 -16.88 -22.83
CA VAL A 1 -3.25 -17.64 -22.58
C VAL A 1 -4.21 -17.51 -23.76
N LEU A 2 -4.48 -16.28 -24.22
CA LEU A 2 -5.39 -16.05 -25.34
C LEU A 2 -4.71 -16.14 -26.71
N GLU A 3 -3.39 -15.99 -26.77
CA GLU A 3 -2.60 -16.00 -28.00
C GLU A 3 -3.10 -15.02 -29.08
N VAL A 4 -3.53 -13.85 -28.63
CA VAL A 4 -3.94 -12.74 -29.48
C VAL A 4 -3.05 -11.51 -29.22
N PRO A 5 -2.81 -10.67 -30.21
CA PRO A 5 -2.04 -9.43 -30.02
C PRO A 5 -2.68 -8.51 -28.97
N MET A 6 -1.86 -7.80 -28.20
CA MET A 6 -2.34 -6.95 -27.10
C MET A 6 -3.33 -5.86 -27.57
N HIS A 7 -3.12 -5.29 -28.78
CA HIS A 7 -4.02 -4.27 -29.32
C HIS A 7 -5.45 -4.79 -29.66
N GLN A 8 -5.67 -6.12 -29.60
CA GLN A 8 -6.99 -6.73 -29.74
C GLN A 8 -7.68 -7.00 -28.40
N ILE A 9 -7.03 -6.61 -27.29
CA ILE A 9 -7.56 -6.80 -25.95
C ILE A 9 -7.77 -5.44 -25.32
N ASN A 10 -9.01 -5.04 -25.13
CA ASN A 10 -9.36 -3.87 -24.35
C ASN A 10 -9.93 -4.28 -22.98
N VAL A 11 -9.27 -3.84 -21.91
CA VAL A 11 -9.75 -4.05 -20.55
C VAL A 11 -10.39 -2.78 -20.05
N VAL A 12 -11.69 -2.85 -19.83
CA VAL A 12 -12.49 -1.71 -19.33
C VAL A 12 -12.72 -1.88 -17.84
N ARG A 13 -12.23 -0.93 -17.06
CA ARG A 13 -12.44 -0.90 -15.62
C ARG A 13 -13.83 -0.35 -15.29
N THR A 14 -14.60 -1.11 -14.55
CA THR A 14 -15.88 -0.68 -13.98
C THR A 14 -15.70 -0.20 -12.53
N PHE A 15 -16.79 0.11 -11.83
CA PHE A 15 -16.74 0.40 -10.39
C PHE A 15 -16.29 -0.83 -9.61
N VAL A 16 -15.17 -0.71 -8.90
CA VAL A 16 -14.52 -1.85 -8.24
C VAL A 16 -15.07 -2.13 -6.84
N GLY A 17 -15.58 -1.09 -6.15
CA GLY A 17 -16.17 -1.24 -4.82
C GLY A 17 -15.17 -1.56 -3.71
N GLY A 18 -13.92 -1.09 -3.86
CA GLY A 18 -12.82 -1.39 -2.96
C GLY A 18 -12.05 -2.65 -3.38
N GLY A 19 -10.76 -2.71 -3.06
CA GLY A 19 -9.88 -3.85 -3.35
C GLY A 19 -9.19 -4.40 -2.11
N PHE A 20 -8.60 -3.50 -1.30
CA PHE A 20 -7.89 -3.80 -0.05
C PHE A 20 -6.78 -4.85 -0.20
N GLY A 21 -6.32 -5.12 -1.43
CA GLY A 21 -5.37 -6.17 -1.79
C GLY A 21 -6.02 -7.43 -2.38
N GLY A 22 -7.28 -7.73 -2.08
CA GLY A 22 -7.97 -8.93 -2.56
C GLY A 22 -8.29 -8.94 -4.07
N LYS A 23 -8.09 -7.80 -4.77
CA LYS A 23 -8.33 -7.66 -6.21
C LYS A 23 -7.06 -7.24 -6.97
N SER A 24 -5.89 -7.49 -6.43
CA SER A 24 -4.62 -7.04 -7.00
C SER A 24 -4.01 -7.99 -8.02
N ASP A 25 -4.39 -9.26 -8.00
CA ASP A 25 -3.92 -10.28 -8.93
C ASP A 25 -5.00 -10.62 -9.95
N PRO A 26 -4.62 -11.04 -11.18
CA PRO A 26 -5.56 -11.70 -12.09
C PRO A 26 -6.12 -12.97 -11.46
N PHE A 27 -7.40 -13.18 -11.62
CA PHE A 27 -8.08 -14.38 -11.14
C PHE A 27 -8.34 -15.37 -12.28
N PRO A 28 -8.34 -16.69 -12.01
CA PRO A 28 -8.60 -17.70 -13.03
C PRO A 28 -9.92 -17.49 -13.78
N HIS A 29 -10.97 -16.99 -13.12
CA HIS A 29 -12.28 -16.78 -13.75
C HIS A 29 -12.24 -15.71 -14.85
N GLU A 30 -11.38 -14.71 -14.75
CA GLU A 30 -11.21 -13.69 -15.80
C GLU A 30 -10.68 -14.35 -17.08
N MET A 31 -9.68 -15.23 -16.96
CA MET A 31 -9.14 -15.99 -18.07
C MET A 31 -10.16 -17.01 -18.60
N CYS A 32 -10.92 -17.66 -17.72
CA CYS A 32 -11.98 -18.57 -18.10
C CYS A 32 -13.07 -17.88 -18.92
N ALA A 33 -13.53 -16.69 -18.49
CA ALA A 33 -14.51 -15.91 -19.23
C ALA A 33 -14.03 -15.58 -20.65
N ALA A 34 -12.79 -15.12 -20.79
CA ALA A 34 -12.20 -14.78 -22.09
C ALA A 34 -12.05 -16.01 -23.00
N ILE A 35 -11.56 -17.15 -22.47
CA ILE A 35 -11.42 -18.39 -23.24
C ILE A 35 -12.78 -18.92 -23.69
N LEU A 36 -13.77 -18.93 -22.80
CA LEU A 36 -15.13 -19.39 -23.10
C LEU A 36 -15.80 -18.50 -24.16
N SER A 37 -15.62 -17.19 -24.07
CA SER A 37 -16.10 -16.25 -25.08
C SER A 37 -15.50 -16.54 -26.45
N ARG A 38 -14.19 -16.74 -26.52
CA ARG A 38 -13.50 -17.13 -27.77
C ARG A 38 -13.99 -18.47 -28.35
N LYS A 39 -14.17 -19.47 -27.47
CA LYS A 39 -14.64 -20.80 -27.92
C LYS A 39 -16.08 -20.82 -28.38
N SER A 40 -16.95 -20.06 -27.73
CA SER A 40 -18.39 -20.03 -28.05
C SER A 40 -18.74 -19.02 -29.14
N GLY A 41 -17.87 -18.06 -29.44
CA GLY A 41 -18.16 -16.90 -30.26
C GLY A 41 -19.27 -15.99 -29.71
N ARG A 42 -19.49 -16.03 -28.38
CA ARG A 42 -20.56 -15.29 -27.68
C ARG A 42 -19.99 -14.55 -26.46
N PRO A 43 -20.65 -13.48 -26.00
CA PRO A 43 -20.33 -12.86 -24.72
C PRO A 43 -20.47 -13.86 -23.56
N VAL A 44 -19.53 -13.82 -22.63
CA VAL A 44 -19.53 -14.68 -21.43
C VAL A 44 -19.44 -13.79 -20.19
N ARG A 45 -20.26 -14.09 -19.20
CA ARG A 45 -20.25 -13.46 -17.88
C ARG A 45 -20.09 -14.52 -16.81
N ILE A 46 -19.16 -14.28 -15.87
CA ILE A 46 -18.99 -15.08 -14.65
C ILE A 46 -19.29 -14.16 -13.47
N THR A 47 -20.18 -14.61 -12.60
CA THR A 47 -20.55 -13.88 -11.38
C THR A 47 -20.53 -14.87 -10.23
N PHE A 48 -19.81 -14.56 -9.18
CA PHE A 48 -19.74 -15.36 -7.96
C PHE A 48 -20.84 -14.96 -6.99
N ASP A 49 -21.40 -15.93 -6.33
CA ASP A 49 -22.19 -15.70 -5.12
C ASP A 49 -21.29 -15.43 -3.90
N ARG A 50 -21.88 -15.23 -2.73
CA ARG A 50 -21.11 -14.89 -1.53
C ARG A 50 -20.23 -16.05 -1.05
N GLU A 51 -20.70 -17.26 -1.16
CA GLU A 51 -19.97 -18.46 -0.76
C GLU A 51 -18.77 -18.69 -1.68
N GLU A 52 -18.96 -18.61 -2.99
CA GLU A 52 -17.88 -18.71 -3.97
C GLU A 52 -16.80 -17.63 -3.77
N VAL A 53 -17.20 -16.41 -3.39
CA VAL A 53 -16.24 -15.35 -3.07
C VAL A 53 -15.36 -15.73 -1.89
N TYR A 54 -15.88 -16.38 -0.85
CA TYR A 54 -15.05 -16.84 0.28
C TYR A 54 -14.06 -17.94 -0.11
N TRP A 55 -14.39 -18.78 -1.10
CA TRP A 55 -13.50 -19.82 -1.58
C TRP A 55 -12.42 -19.32 -2.54
N ILE A 56 -12.70 -18.27 -3.30
CA ILE A 56 -11.85 -17.83 -4.41
C ILE A 56 -11.03 -16.58 -4.04
N ASN A 57 -11.59 -15.68 -3.23
CA ASN A 57 -10.93 -14.43 -2.92
C ASN A 57 -9.72 -14.67 -2.01
N ARG A 58 -8.65 -13.92 -2.28
CA ARG A 58 -7.40 -14.00 -1.52
C ARG A 58 -7.48 -13.16 -0.26
N GLY A 59 -7.23 -13.81 0.87
CA GLY A 59 -7.22 -13.19 2.19
C GLY A 59 -5.82 -13.01 2.75
N ARG A 60 -5.76 -12.58 4.00
CA ARG A 60 -4.52 -12.50 4.75
C ARG A 60 -3.96 -13.89 4.98
N HIS A 61 -2.64 -14.03 4.91
CA HIS A 61 -1.96 -15.27 5.22
C HIS A 61 -2.15 -15.60 6.72
N PRO A 62 -2.71 -16.75 7.09
CA PRO A 62 -2.59 -17.27 8.44
C PRO A 62 -1.11 -17.46 8.76
N SER A 63 -0.70 -17.12 9.97
CA SER A 63 0.71 -17.16 10.35
C SER A 63 0.85 -17.56 11.81
N ASP A 64 1.86 -18.39 12.07
CA ASP A 64 2.36 -18.69 13.39
C ASP A 64 3.70 -17.96 13.57
N ILE A 65 3.80 -17.11 14.59
CA ILE A 65 4.91 -16.17 14.72
C ILE A 65 5.41 -16.20 16.16
N GLU A 66 6.65 -16.63 16.32
CA GLU A 66 7.38 -16.54 17.58
C GLU A 66 8.26 -15.30 17.56
N VAL A 67 8.19 -14.50 18.64
CA VAL A 67 9.01 -13.28 18.79
C VAL A 67 9.76 -13.37 20.12
N LYS A 68 11.09 -13.27 20.06
CA LYS A 68 11.95 -13.06 21.22
C LYS A 68 12.45 -11.63 21.22
N MET A 69 12.29 -10.96 22.33
CA MET A 69 12.69 -9.57 22.50
C MET A 69 13.66 -9.44 23.66
N THR A 70 14.61 -8.54 23.52
CA THR A 70 15.56 -8.20 24.56
C THR A 70 15.59 -6.69 24.77
N ALA A 71 15.68 -6.27 26.02
CA ALA A 71 15.87 -4.88 26.43
C ALA A 71 16.88 -4.79 27.57
N ASP A 72 17.46 -3.64 27.76
CA ASP A 72 18.26 -3.32 28.95
C ASP A 72 17.36 -2.93 30.13
N ASP A 73 17.98 -2.76 31.32
CA ASP A 73 17.28 -2.38 32.55
C ASP A 73 16.60 -0.99 32.47
N ALA A 74 17.01 -0.16 31.53
CA ALA A 74 16.41 1.15 31.26
C ALA A 74 15.23 1.09 30.25
N GLY A 75 14.87 -0.11 29.78
CA GLY A 75 13.80 -0.31 28.79
C GLY A 75 14.19 0.01 27.36
N ARG A 76 15.49 0.11 27.05
CA ARG A 76 15.96 0.25 25.67
C ARG A 76 15.98 -1.11 25.01
N ILE A 77 15.23 -1.24 23.91
CA ILE A 77 15.14 -2.48 23.15
C ILE A 77 16.47 -2.75 22.46
N SER A 78 17.12 -3.84 22.83
CA SER A 78 18.39 -4.25 22.24
C SER A 78 18.23 -5.15 21.01
N GLY A 79 17.14 -5.90 20.88
CA GLY A 79 16.93 -6.71 19.69
C GLY A 79 15.61 -7.46 19.61
N PHE A 80 15.29 -7.86 18.37
CA PHE A 80 14.21 -8.80 18.04
C PHE A 80 14.78 -10.01 17.29
N ASP A 81 14.32 -11.19 17.68
CA ASP A 81 14.48 -12.45 16.94
C ASP A 81 13.09 -12.99 16.63
N ILE A 82 12.77 -13.12 15.34
CA ILE A 82 11.43 -13.46 14.85
C ILE A 82 11.50 -14.69 13.97
N ASP A 83 10.73 -15.72 14.31
CA ASP A 83 10.46 -16.87 13.46
C ASP A 83 9.00 -16.86 13.01
N ALA A 84 8.76 -16.96 11.70
CA ALA A 84 7.43 -16.83 11.10
C ALA A 84 7.13 -17.98 10.15
N LEU A 85 6.14 -18.80 10.49
CA LEU A 85 5.56 -19.80 9.59
C LEU A 85 4.29 -19.24 8.97
N ILE A 86 4.24 -19.16 7.64
CA ILE A 86 3.20 -18.48 6.88
C ILE A 86 2.46 -19.47 5.99
N ASP A 87 1.14 -19.59 6.18
CA ASP A 87 0.29 -20.44 5.34
C ASP A 87 -0.05 -19.74 4.02
N GLY A 88 0.39 -20.30 2.92
CA GLY A 88 0.21 -19.74 1.59
C GLY A 88 -1.03 -20.22 0.84
N GLY A 89 -1.69 -21.25 1.34
CA GLY A 89 -2.73 -21.93 0.56
C GLY A 89 -2.17 -22.64 -0.68
N GLY A 90 -3.01 -22.90 -1.66
CA GLY A 90 -2.69 -23.67 -2.86
C GLY A 90 -1.95 -22.93 -3.98
N PHE A 91 -1.77 -21.61 -3.91
CA PHE A 91 -1.16 -20.79 -4.97
C PHE A 91 -0.13 -19.80 -4.43
N ALA A 92 0.84 -19.44 -5.29
CA ALA A 92 1.91 -18.51 -4.91
C ALA A 92 1.42 -17.10 -4.61
N SER A 93 0.56 -16.52 -5.48
CA SER A 93 0.15 -15.12 -5.38
C SER A 93 1.34 -14.20 -5.02
N PHE A 94 1.16 -13.22 -4.17
CA PHE A 94 2.23 -12.36 -3.64
C PHE A 94 2.91 -12.93 -2.36
N GLY A 95 2.94 -14.24 -2.18
CA GLY A 95 3.40 -14.87 -0.95
C GLY A 95 4.86 -14.58 -0.58
N HIS A 96 5.78 -14.53 -1.55
CA HIS A 96 7.18 -14.17 -1.31
C HIS A 96 7.31 -12.71 -0.84
N VAL A 97 6.49 -11.80 -1.36
CA VAL A 97 6.43 -10.41 -0.90
C VAL A 97 5.89 -10.32 0.53
N THR A 98 4.90 -11.15 0.86
CA THR A 98 4.37 -11.24 2.22
C THR A 98 5.45 -11.64 3.21
N SER A 99 6.22 -12.70 2.91
CA SER A 99 7.31 -13.17 3.78
C SER A 99 8.40 -12.10 3.93
N TYR A 100 8.76 -11.42 2.86
CA TYR A 100 9.71 -10.31 2.90
C TYR A 100 9.21 -9.16 3.78
N TYR A 101 7.96 -8.71 3.60
CA TYR A 101 7.40 -7.61 4.38
C TYR A 101 7.16 -7.97 5.86
N ASN A 102 6.89 -9.23 6.16
CA ASN A 102 6.85 -9.71 7.54
C ASN A 102 8.16 -9.40 8.28
N GLY A 103 9.30 -9.66 7.65
CA GLY A 103 10.61 -9.38 8.24
C GLY A 103 10.95 -7.89 8.24
N VAL A 104 11.06 -7.30 7.05
CA VAL A 104 11.65 -5.97 6.93
C VAL A 104 10.84 -4.83 7.55
N LEU A 105 9.52 -5.00 7.69
CA LEU A 105 8.65 -4.01 8.32
C LEU A 105 8.38 -4.29 9.81
N ALA A 106 8.84 -5.41 10.33
CA ALA A 106 8.68 -5.76 11.75
C ALA A 106 9.39 -4.77 12.68
N THR A 107 10.51 -4.19 12.23
CA THR A 107 11.37 -3.34 13.06
C THR A 107 10.86 -1.91 13.22
N ALA A 108 10.13 -1.38 12.23
CA ALA A 108 9.59 -0.04 12.33
C ALA A 108 8.33 -0.01 13.24
N PRO A 109 8.11 1.02 14.05
CA PRO A 109 8.85 2.29 14.11
C PRO A 109 9.96 2.35 15.16
N TYR A 110 10.48 1.22 15.64
CA TYR A 110 11.36 1.16 16.80
C TYR A 110 12.84 1.16 16.43
N GLU A 111 13.66 1.76 17.31
CA GLU A 111 15.11 1.69 17.27
C GLU A 111 15.57 0.35 17.89
N LEU A 112 16.41 -0.39 17.17
CA LEU A 112 16.88 -1.71 17.56
C LEU A 112 18.40 -1.80 17.40
N GLY A 113 19.06 -2.47 18.35
CA GLY A 113 20.49 -2.79 18.25
C GLY A 113 20.77 -4.01 17.37
N SER A 114 19.85 -4.99 17.36
CA SER A 114 19.99 -6.21 16.56
C SER A 114 18.63 -6.68 16.04
N PHE A 115 18.66 -7.39 14.91
CA PHE A 115 17.46 -7.96 14.31
C PHE A 115 17.79 -9.25 13.58
N HIS A 116 17.06 -10.31 13.91
CA HIS A 116 17.08 -11.57 13.18
C HIS A 116 15.66 -11.94 12.76
N TYR A 117 15.51 -12.44 11.53
CA TYR A 117 14.24 -12.90 11.01
C TYR A 117 14.39 -14.16 10.20
N THR A 118 13.66 -15.19 10.58
CA THR A 118 13.46 -16.41 9.80
C THR A 118 12.01 -16.48 9.36
N GLY A 119 11.76 -16.68 8.08
CA GLY A 119 10.40 -16.79 7.54
C GLY A 119 10.27 -17.94 6.56
N ALA A 120 9.34 -18.84 6.81
CA ALA A 120 8.98 -19.92 5.91
C ALA A 120 7.52 -19.78 5.46
N ARG A 121 7.29 -19.85 4.15
CA ARG A 121 5.94 -19.92 3.58
C ARG A 121 5.69 -21.33 3.06
N VAL A 122 4.61 -21.94 3.53
CA VAL A 122 4.27 -23.32 3.19
C VAL A 122 3.04 -23.37 2.30
N TRP A 123 2.99 -24.39 1.45
CA TRP A 123 1.83 -24.72 0.66
C TRP A 123 0.86 -25.57 1.47
N THR A 124 -0.42 -25.29 1.34
CA THR A 124 -1.50 -26.07 1.97
C THR A 124 -2.67 -26.27 1.00
N ASN A 125 -3.58 -27.17 1.34
CA ASN A 125 -4.81 -27.40 0.58
C ASN A 125 -5.94 -26.41 0.92
N LYS A 126 -5.59 -25.22 1.43
CA LYS A 126 -6.54 -24.15 1.71
C LYS A 126 -6.68 -23.21 0.52
N PRO A 127 -7.71 -22.36 0.48
CA PRO A 127 -7.80 -21.26 -0.48
C PRO A 127 -6.51 -20.41 -0.47
N ALA A 128 -6.16 -19.86 -1.63
CA ALA A 128 -4.94 -19.08 -1.77
C ALA A 128 -4.95 -17.85 -0.86
N SER A 129 -3.87 -17.65 -0.13
CA SER A 129 -3.59 -16.39 0.55
C SER A 129 -2.88 -15.41 -0.39
N GLY A 130 -3.12 -14.12 -0.22
CA GLY A 130 -2.56 -13.09 -1.09
C GLY A 130 -2.33 -11.76 -0.39
N ALA A 131 -2.17 -10.72 -1.18
CA ALA A 131 -2.07 -9.37 -0.65
C ALA A 131 -3.34 -8.99 0.11
N MET A 132 -3.17 -8.43 1.29
CA MET A 132 -4.26 -7.87 2.09
C MET A 132 -3.75 -6.61 2.80
N ARG A 133 -4.60 -5.63 2.99
CA ARG A 133 -4.34 -4.32 3.62
C ARG A 133 -3.30 -4.41 4.75
N GLY A 134 -2.18 -3.67 4.63
CA GLY A 134 -1.00 -3.84 5.50
C GLY A 134 -0.16 -5.09 5.15
N HIS A 135 -0.10 -5.44 3.86
CA HIS A 135 0.48 -6.65 3.26
C HIS A 135 1.77 -7.10 3.97
N GLY A 136 1.73 -8.26 4.61
CA GLY A 136 2.83 -8.82 5.39
C GLY A 136 3.09 -8.13 6.74
N ALA A 137 3.19 -6.81 6.76
CA ALA A 137 3.56 -6.06 7.95
C ALA A 137 2.64 -6.30 9.15
N VAL A 138 1.33 -6.47 8.93
CA VAL A 138 0.35 -6.63 10.01
C VAL A 138 0.55 -7.92 10.80
N ASN A 139 0.99 -9.00 10.16
CA ASN A 139 1.17 -10.29 10.82
C ASN A 139 2.23 -10.20 11.94
N THR A 140 3.46 -9.85 11.57
CA THR A 140 4.56 -9.67 12.55
C THR A 140 4.32 -8.49 13.48
N ARG A 141 3.66 -7.43 13.00
CA ARG A 141 3.33 -6.30 13.85
C ARG A 141 2.45 -6.69 15.03
N CYS A 142 1.45 -7.54 14.81
CA CYS A 142 0.60 -8.04 15.89
C CYS A 142 1.45 -8.75 16.98
N ALA A 143 2.35 -9.64 16.57
CA ALA A 143 3.21 -10.37 17.49
C ALA A 143 4.20 -9.44 18.23
N VAL A 144 4.80 -8.47 17.50
CA VAL A 144 5.72 -7.49 18.09
C VAL A 144 5.02 -6.60 19.11
N GLU A 145 3.83 -6.09 18.80
CA GLU A 145 3.11 -5.20 19.72
C GLU A 145 2.61 -5.92 20.98
N VAL A 146 2.17 -7.19 20.84
CA VAL A 146 1.83 -8.03 22.01
C VAL A 146 3.09 -8.29 22.85
N GLY A 147 4.21 -8.66 22.23
CA GLY A 147 5.47 -8.86 22.92
C GLY A 147 5.98 -7.61 23.64
N LEU A 148 5.75 -6.41 23.09
CA LEU A 148 6.07 -5.15 23.77
C LEU A 148 5.18 -4.91 25.00
N ASP A 149 3.90 -5.29 24.95
CA ASP A 149 3.02 -5.21 26.11
C ASP A 149 3.45 -6.18 27.21
N GLU A 150 3.82 -7.41 26.86
CA GLU A 150 4.37 -8.40 27.80
C GLU A 150 5.70 -7.93 28.41
N MET A 151 6.59 -7.35 27.60
CA MET A 151 7.83 -6.76 28.08
C MET A 151 7.56 -5.59 29.05
N ALA A 152 6.64 -4.69 28.71
CA ALA A 152 6.25 -3.58 29.58
C ALA A 152 5.69 -4.08 30.93
N GLU A 153 4.94 -5.18 30.91
CA GLU A 153 4.41 -5.79 32.11
C GLU A 153 5.52 -6.40 32.98
N GLN A 154 6.45 -7.16 32.39
CA GLN A 154 7.60 -7.74 33.09
C GLN A 154 8.51 -6.67 33.72
N MET A 155 8.71 -5.56 33.03
CA MET A 155 9.51 -4.43 33.49
C MET A 155 8.73 -3.49 34.42
N GLN A 156 7.44 -3.69 34.60
CA GLN A 156 6.54 -2.81 35.38
C GLN A 156 6.52 -1.36 34.90
N VAL A 157 6.67 -1.14 33.58
CA VAL A 157 6.56 0.19 32.94
C VAL A 157 5.24 0.33 32.21
N ASP A 158 4.87 1.56 31.88
CA ASP A 158 3.71 1.83 31.05
C ASP A 158 4.02 1.44 29.59
N PRO A 159 3.14 0.71 28.89
CA PRO A 159 3.41 0.29 27.51
C PRO A 159 3.49 1.45 26.51
N ILE A 160 2.86 2.60 26.78
CA ILE A 160 3.05 3.81 25.96
C ILE A 160 4.45 4.39 26.21
N ASP A 161 4.89 4.45 27.47
CA ASP A 161 6.22 4.97 27.82
C ASP A 161 7.34 4.10 27.25
N LEU A 162 7.19 2.76 27.29
CA LEU A 162 8.13 1.85 26.65
C LEU A 162 8.25 2.13 25.14
N ARG A 163 7.12 2.33 24.44
CA ARG A 163 7.12 2.64 23.02
C ARG A 163 7.75 4.01 22.73
N LEU A 164 7.37 5.03 23.48
CA LEU A 164 7.92 6.39 23.34
C LEU A 164 9.45 6.45 23.54
N ALA A 165 9.98 5.65 24.46
CA ALA A 165 11.41 5.55 24.72
C ALA A 165 12.20 4.93 23.57
N ASN A 166 11.55 4.12 22.73
CA ASN A 166 12.19 3.32 21.69
C ASN A 166 11.82 3.72 20.26
N LEU A 167 11.13 4.86 20.06
CA LEU A 167 10.78 5.31 18.70
C LEU A 167 12.00 5.78 17.92
N LEU A 168 12.07 5.36 16.65
CA LEU A 168 13.02 5.94 15.69
C LEU A 168 12.77 7.44 15.52
N PRO A 169 13.82 8.27 15.56
CA PRO A 169 13.69 9.70 15.31
C PRO A 169 13.40 9.98 13.82
N PRO A 170 12.86 11.15 13.48
CA PRO A 170 12.81 11.64 12.10
C PRO A 170 14.22 11.66 11.46
N HIS A 171 14.27 11.56 10.12
CA HIS A 171 15.51 11.57 9.35
C HIS A 171 16.50 10.44 9.69
N SER A 172 15.98 9.29 10.12
CA SER A 172 16.75 8.08 10.47
C SER A 172 16.55 6.95 9.43
N ARG A 173 17.10 5.80 9.76
CA ARG A 173 16.83 4.54 9.03
C ARG A 173 16.49 3.44 10.00
N THR A 174 15.59 2.54 9.58
CA THR A 174 15.39 1.28 10.28
C THR A 174 16.64 0.41 10.18
N ILE A 175 16.81 -0.54 11.08
CA ILE A 175 17.90 -1.53 11.00
C ILE A 175 17.84 -2.34 9.68
N THR A 176 16.66 -2.47 9.07
CA THR A 176 16.44 -3.12 7.77
C THR A 176 16.67 -2.17 6.56
N GLY A 177 17.12 -0.94 6.80
CA GLY A 177 17.56 0.01 5.77
C GLY A 177 16.51 0.98 5.24
N PHE A 178 15.26 0.90 5.66
CA PHE A 178 14.22 1.87 5.23
C PHE A 178 14.49 3.26 5.77
N ARG A 179 14.35 4.25 4.91
CA ARG A 179 14.51 5.65 5.28
C ARG A 179 13.23 6.19 5.90
N ILE A 180 13.37 6.76 7.09
CA ILE A 180 12.31 7.50 7.80
C ILE A 180 12.57 8.98 7.58
N THR A 181 11.73 9.65 6.79
CA THR A 181 11.87 11.08 6.52
C THR A 181 11.15 11.94 7.55
N SER A 182 9.97 11.49 7.98
CA SER A 182 9.18 12.11 9.04
C SER A 182 8.60 11.02 9.93
N ASN A 183 8.40 11.30 11.19
CA ASN A 183 7.80 10.36 12.14
C ASN A 183 6.90 11.11 13.13
N GLY A 184 5.60 11.01 12.94
CA GLY A 184 4.58 11.57 13.84
C GLY A 184 4.09 10.61 14.93
N MET A 185 4.75 9.45 15.12
CA MET A 185 4.27 8.41 16.04
C MET A 185 4.28 8.89 17.50
N ARG A 186 5.26 9.67 17.90
CA ARG A 186 5.32 10.26 19.25
C ARG A 186 4.06 11.09 19.53
N GLU A 187 3.79 12.07 18.67
CA GLU A 187 2.61 12.93 18.79
C GLU A 187 1.30 12.11 18.75
N ALA A 188 1.23 11.08 17.93
CA ALA A 188 0.07 10.19 17.87
C ALA A 188 -0.13 9.44 19.18
N LEU A 189 0.93 8.88 19.78
CA LEU A 189 0.86 8.19 21.07
C LEU A 189 0.46 9.13 22.21
N GLU A 190 1.01 10.34 22.24
CA GLU A 190 0.65 11.35 23.22
C GLU A 190 -0.83 11.75 23.11
N LYS A 191 -1.33 11.97 21.89
CA LYS A 191 -2.74 12.31 21.65
C LYS A 191 -3.69 11.15 21.98
N VAL A 192 -3.36 9.90 21.70
CA VAL A 192 -4.22 8.77 22.08
C VAL A 192 -4.18 8.52 23.59
N ARG A 193 -3.05 8.77 24.26
CA ARG A 193 -2.95 8.72 25.72
C ARG A 193 -3.94 9.69 26.36
N GLU A 194 -3.91 10.96 25.93
CA GLU A 194 -4.81 11.99 26.40
C GLU A 194 -6.27 11.70 26.03
N GLY A 195 -6.54 11.51 24.73
CA GLY A 195 -7.91 11.35 24.20
C GLY A 195 -8.64 10.11 24.70
N SER A 196 -7.90 9.05 25.03
CA SER A 196 -8.48 7.84 25.61
C SER A 196 -8.65 7.89 27.12
N ASP A 197 -8.13 8.91 27.77
CA ASP A 197 -8.03 8.98 29.23
C ASP A 197 -7.26 7.76 29.80
N TRP A 198 -6.11 7.47 29.16
CA TRP A 198 -5.30 6.27 29.39
C TRP A 198 -4.89 6.12 30.86
N ASP A 199 -4.33 7.17 31.44
CA ASP A 199 -3.77 7.15 32.80
C ASP A 199 -4.81 6.83 33.89
N ASN A 200 -6.09 7.13 33.63
CA ASN A 200 -7.19 6.78 34.53
C ASN A 200 -7.82 5.42 34.22
N LYS A 201 -7.59 4.85 33.04
CA LYS A 201 -8.21 3.60 32.58
C LYS A 201 -7.28 2.41 32.56
N PHE A 202 -6.01 2.60 32.20
CA PHE A 202 -5.06 1.48 32.10
C PHE A 202 -4.90 0.79 33.46
N ARG A 203 -5.12 -0.53 33.49
CA ARG A 203 -5.13 -1.40 34.69
C ARG A 203 -6.15 -0.99 35.78
N LYS A 204 -7.09 -0.09 35.49
CA LYS A 204 -8.08 0.40 36.47
C LYS A 204 -9.53 0.18 36.02
N LEU A 205 -9.74 -0.39 34.84
CA LEU A 205 -11.08 -0.68 34.35
C LEU A 205 -11.71 -1.87 35.11
N PRO A 206 -13.06 -1.87 35.25
CA PRO A 206 -13.76 -2.99 35.88
C PRO A 206 -13.66 -4.26 35.04
N LEU A 207 -13.92 -5.41 35.69
CA LEU A 207 -13.92 -6.72 35.01
C LEU A 207 -14.78 -6.71 33.74
N GLY A 208 -14.24 -7.27 32.67
CA GLY A 208 -14.87 -7.31 31.35
C GLY A 208 -14.61 -6.09 30.47
N LYS A 209 -13.82 -5.10 30.94
CA LYS A 209 -13.35 -3.98 30.14
C LYS A 209 -11.82 -3.93 30.11
N GLY A 210 -11.28 -3.53 28.96
CA GLY A 210 -9.84 -3.38 28.75
C GLY A 210 -9.52 -2.18 27.86
N ILE A 211 -8.31 -1.69 27.97
CA ILE A 211 -7.72 -0.71 27.07
C ILE A 211 -6.32 -1.17 26.74
N GLY A 212 -5.93 -1.06 25.48
CA GLY A 212 -4.61 -1.41 24.98
C GLY A 212 -4.11 -0.43 23.94
N VAL A 213 -2.82 -0.45 23.65
CA VAL A 213 -2.18 0.38 22.64
C VAL A 213 -1.36 -0.49 21.69
N GLY A 214 -1.32 -0.12 20.42
CA GLY A 214 -0.46 -0.75 19.43
C GLY A 214 -0.08 0.25 18.34
N CYS A 215 1.15 0.14 17.84
CA CYS A 215 1.66 0.97 16.76
C CYS A 215 1.64 0.23 15.43
N GLY A 216 1.17 0.91 14.36
CA GLY A 216 1.19 0.40 13.01
C GLY A 216 2.13 1.21 12.13
N PHE A 217 2.84 0.52 11.24
CA PHE A 217 3.70 1.14 10.24
C PHE A 217 3.57 0.41 8.91
N PHE A 218 3.53 1.15 7.82
CA PHE A 218 3.55 0.60 6.47
C PHE A 218 4.26 1.55 5.51
N ILE A 219 4.84 0.99 4.45
CA ILE A 219 5.46 1.78 3.38
C ILE A 219 4.42 2.40 2.45
N SER A 220 4.74 3.56 1.89
CA SER A 220 4.02 4.15 0.77
C SER A 220 4.86 4.01 -0.49
N GLY A 221 4.34 3.28 -1.47
CA GLY A 221 5.07 2.93 -2.67
C GLY A 221 5.46 1.46 -2.75
N SER A 222 6.04 1.03 -3.86
CA SER A 222 6.56 -0.33 -4.06
C SER A 222 8.06 -0.36 -3.77
N GLY A 223 8.41 -0.68 -2.55
CA GLY A 223 9.80 -0.65 -2.08
C GLY A 223 10.54 -1.98 -2.13
N LEU A 224 10.28 -2.86 -3.13
CA LEU A 224 10.99 -4.11 -3.27
C LEU A 224 12.22 -3.92 -4.16
N PRO A 225 13.44 -3.82 -3.59
CA PRO A 225 14.66 -3.65 -4.37
C PRO A 225 14.94 -4.82 -5.32
N ILE A 226 14.41 -6.01 -5.01
CA ILE A 226 14.64 -7.23 -5.80
C ILE A 226 13.89 -7.26 -7.15
N HIS A 227 12.88 -6.40 -7.33
CA HIS A 227 12.06 -6.35 -8.56
C HIS A 227 12.15 -5.00 -9.27
N TRP A 228 12.97 -4.09 -8.78
CA TRP A 228 12.97 -2.72 -9.23
C TRP A 228 14.11 -2.45 -10.21
N ASP A 229 13.75 -2.30 -11.47
CA ASP A 229 14.62 -1.71 -12.49
C ASP A 229 13.95 -0.41 -12.97
N PRO A 230 14.41 0.76 -12.52
CA PRO A 230 13.80 2.03 -12.89
C PRO A 230 13.90 2.34 -14.38
N ASN A 231 14.78 1.64 -15.12
CA ASN A 231 15.01 1.88 -16.53
C ASN A 231 14.13 0.98 -17.43
N ARG A 232 13.53 -0.07 -16.87
CA ARG A 232 12.74 -1.03 -17.65
C ARG A 232 11.24 -0.81 -17.59
N PHE A 233 10.72 -0.30 -16.47
CA PHE A 233 9.28 -0.13 -16.30
C PHE A 233 8.96 1.15 -15.54
N PRO A 234 8.22 2.10 -16.13
CA PRO A 234 7.70 3.22 -15.39
C PRO A 234 6.68 2.72 -14.35
N HIS A 235 6.85 3.11 -13.10
CA HIS A 235 5.90 2.79 -12.03
C HIS A 235 4.58 3.52 -12.17
N ALA A 236 4.59 4.71 -12.77
CA ALA A 236 3.43 5.52 -13.07
C ALA A 236 3.72 6.40 -14.29
N THR A 237 2.74 6.52 -15.17
CA THR A 237 2.81 7.38 -16.35
C THR A 237 1.57 8.24 -16.41
N VAL A 238 1.76 9.52 -16.75
CA VAL A 238 0.67 10.47 -16.95
C VAL A 238 0.91 11.20 -18.26
N HIS A 239 -0.13 11.26 -19.11
CA HIS A 239 -0.15 12.10 -20.29
C HIS A 239 -1.17 13.23 -20.06
N ILE A 240 -0.81 14.45 -20.45
CA ILE A 240 -1.68 15.61 -20.34
C ILE A 240 -1.89 16.19 -21.73
N GLN A 241 -3.16 16.45 -22.05
CA GLN A 241 -3.58 17.11 -23.27
C GLN A 241 -4.34 18.38 -22.89
N VAL A 242 -3.99 19.48 -23.54
CA VAL A 242 -4.79 20.73 -23.49
C VAL A 242 -5.77 20.71 -24.66
N ASP A 243 -7.03 20.85 -24.36
CA ASP A 243 -8.10 20.84 -25.34
C ASP A 243 -8.33 22.25 -25.93
N MET A 244 -8.98 22.33 -27.09
CA MET A 244 -9.14 23.61 -27.81
C MET A 244 -10.04 24.63 -27.10
N ASP A 245 -10.83 24.18 -26.13
CA ASP A 245 -11.67 25.03 -25.28
C ASP A 245 -10.97 25.52 -24.01
N GLY A 246 -9.68 25.11 -23.81
CA GLY A 246 -8.87 25.42 -22.63
C GLY A 246 -9.02 24.39 -21.51
N GLY A 247 -9.85 23.38 -21.69
CA GLY A 247 -9.92 22.23 -20.79
C GLY A 247 -8.65 21.39 -20.83
N VAL A 248 -8.46 20.55 -19.82
CA VAL A 248 -7.29 19.67 -19.70
C VAL A 248 -7.72 18.24 -19.49
N THR A 249 -7.34 17.36 -20.41
CA THR A 249 -7.55 15.92 -20.28
C THR A 249 -6.28 15.26 -19.79
N VAL A 250 -6.39 14.50 -18.70
CA VAL A 250 -5.29 13.75 -18.05
C VAL A 250 -5.52 12.27 -18.21
N HIS A 251 -4.62 11.59 -18.91
CA HIS A 251 -4.63 10.15 -19.07
C HIS A 251 -3.68 9.49 -18.06
N THR A 252 -4.17 8.56 -17.27
CA THR A 252 -3.39 7.81 -16.30
C THR A 252 -3.86 6.35 -16.23
N GLY A 253 -2.93 5.43 -15.99
CA GLY A 253 -3.26 4.01 -15.73
C GLY A 253 -3.64 3.73 -14.27
N ALA A 254 -3.60 4.73 -13.38
CA ALA A 254 -3.97 4.59 -11.99
C ALA A 254 -5.45 4.27 -11.84
N ALA A 255 -5.78 3.04 -11.45
CA ALA A 255 -7.16 2.64 -11.24
C ALA A 255 -7.72 3.26 -9.97
N ASP A 256 -8.83 3.99 -10.08
CA ASP A 256 -9.64 4.34 -8.92
C ASP A 256 -10.49 3.14 -8.51
N ILE A 257 -10.23 2.61 -7.33
CA ILE A 257 -10.92 1.46 -6.75
C ILE A 257 -11.87 1.88 -5.61
N GLY A 258 -12.13 3.18 -5.49
CA GLY A 258 -12.94 3.83 -4.46
C GLY A 258 -12.14 4.72 -3.51
N GLN A 259 -10.81 4.86 -3.73
CA GLN A 259 -9.92 5.68 -2.89
C GLN A 259 -9.80 7.14 -3.34
N GLY A 260 -10.45 7.54 -4.44
CA GLY A 260 -10.45 8.92 -4.93
C GLY A 260 -9.17 9.33 -5.67
N SER A 261 -8.45 8.39 -6.28
CA SER A 261 -7.20 8.69 -6.99
C SER A 261 -7.37 9.58 -8.21
N THR A 262 -8.48 9.47 -8.92
CA THR A 262 -8.79 10.37 -10.05
C THR A 262 -8.95 11.81 -9.59
N THR A 263 -9.65 12.02 -8.48
CA THR A 263 -9.79 13.35 -7.86
C THR A 263 -8.45 13.90 -7.38
N ALA A 264 -7.62 13.06 -6.72
CA ALA A 264 -6.31 13.49 -6.26
C ALA A 264 -5.39 13.91 -7.42
N VAL A 265 -5.40 13.19 -8.54
CA VAL A 265 -4.62 13.54 -9.74
C VAL A 265 -5.16 14.85 -10.35
N ALA A 266 -6.49 15.03 -10.43
CA ALA A 266 -7.09 16.27 -10.93
C ALA A 266 -6.67 17.48 -10.07
N GLN A 267 -6.71 17.36 -8.74
CA GLN A 267 -6.29 18.43 -7.83
C GLN A 267 -4.82 18.82 -8.04
N VAL A 268 -3.94 17.83 -8.20
CA VAL A 268 -2.51 18.07 -8.44
C VAL A 268 -2.28 18.83 -9.74
N VAL A 269 -2.94 18.42 -10.83
CA VAL A 269 -2.80 19.08 -12.13
C VAL A 269 -3.40 20.49 -12.09
N ALA A 270 -4.55 20.65 -11.47
CA ALA A 270 -5.21 21.95 -11.28
C ALA A 270 -4.30 22.95 -10.55
N GLU A 271 -3.67 22.52 -9.46
CA GLU A 271 -2.74 23.34 -8.68
C GLU A 271 -1.52 23.76 -9.49
N VAL A 272 -0.88 22.83 -10.23
CA VAL A 272 0.31 23.16 -11.04
C VAL A 272 0.00 24.08 -12.19
N LEU A 273 -1.15 23.90 -12.87
CA LEU A 273 -1.56 24.73 -14.01
C LEU A 273 -2.26 26.02 -13.59
N ALA A 274 -2.58 26.21 -12.30
CA ALA A 274 -3.37 27.30 -11.77
C ALA A 274 -4.76 27.42 -12.44
N LEU A 275 -5.42 26.27 -12.64
CA LEU A 275 -6.74 26.16 -13.25
C LEU A 275 -7.78 25.68 -12.22
N PRO A 276 -9.06 26.05 -12.38
CA PRO A 276 -10.15 25.44 -11.64
C PRO A 276 -10.18 23.91 -11.86
N ILE A 277 -10.47 23.13 -10.80
CA ILE A 277 -10.49 21.67 -10.90
C ILE A 277 -11.54 21.16 -11.91
N GLU A 278 -12.59 21.90 -12.12
CA GLU A 278 -13.67 21.60 -13.07
C GLU A 278 -13.19 21.58 -14.53
N MET A 279 -12.05 22.20 -14.81
CA MET A 279 -11.41 22.17 -16.13
C MET A 279 -10.53 20.95 -16.34
N ILE A 280 -10.31 20.13 -15.31
CA ILE A 280 -9.43 18.96 -15.38
C ILE A 280 -10.26 17.69 -15.48
N HIS A 281 -10.15 16.99 -16.59
CA HIS A 281 -10.83 15.74 -16.85
C HIS A 281 -9.83 14.56 -16.79
N VAL A 282 -10.02 13.61 -15.86
CA VAL A 282 -9.12 12.44 -15.70
C VAL A 282 -9.73 11.21 -16.34
N ARG A 283 -8.99 10.60 -17.26
CA ARG A 283 -9.33 9.34 -17.94
C ARG A 283 -8.41 8.20 -17.45
N SER A 284 -9.01 7.15 -16.89
CA SER A 284 -8.28 5.99 -16.34
C SER A 284 -9.07 4.69 -16.44
N HIS A 285 -9.96 4.57 -17.43
CA HIS A 285 -10.95 3.50 -17.45
C HIS A 285 -10.64 2.37 -18.44
N GLU A 286 -9.84 2.60 -19.45
CA GLU A 286 -9.66 1.70 -20.58
C GLU A 286 -8.17 1.50 -20.88
N SER A 287 -7.80 0.25 -21.13
CA SER A 287 -6.38 -0.10 -21.33
C SER A 287 -5.79 0.39 -22.65
N ASP A 288 -6.61 0.68 -23.64
CA ASP A 288 -6.19 1.20 -24.96
C ASP A 288 -5.89 2.70 -24.96
N THR A 289 -6.47 3.46 -24.03
CA THR A 289 -6.26 4.90 -23.89
C THR A 289 -5.41 5.28 -22.67
N SER A 290 -5.23 4.37 -21.74
CA SER A 290 -4.46 4.62 -20.51
C SER A 290 -2.99 4.26 -20.69
N PRO A 291 -2.06 5.12 -20.25
CA PRO A 291 -0.64 4.78 -20.25
C PRO A 291 -0.34 3.67 -19.22
N VAL A 292 0.83 3.04 -19.36
CA VAL A 292 1.26 1.96 -18.47
C VAL A 292 1.33 2.42 -17.01
N ASP A 293 0.71 1.64 -16.14
CA ASP A 293 0.78 1.78 -14.68
C ASP A 293 0.78 0.40 -14.03
N LEU A 294 1.48 0.25 -12.91
CA LEU A 294 1.57 -1.03 -12.21
C LEU A 294 0.37 -1.33 -11.31
N GLY A 295 -0.61 -0.43 -11.23
CA GLY A 295 -1.85 -0.62 -10.49
C GLY A 295 -1.90 0.07 -9.12
N SER A 296 -3.10 0.04 -8.53
CA SER A 296 -3.40 0.71 -7.27
C SER A 296 -3.17 -0.24 -6.09
N TYR A 297 -1.94 -0.35 -5.62
CA TYR A 297 -1.52 -1.17 -4.48
C TYR A 297 -0.47 -0.44 -3.65
N SER A 298 -0.11 -1.00 -2.49
CA SER A 298 1.00 -0.53 -1.62
C SER A 298 0.96 0.97 -1.28
N SER A 299 -0.22 1.57 -1.22
CA SER A 299 -0.42 3.01 -0.96
C SER A 299 0.41 3.93 -1.89
N ARG A 300 0.65 3.51 -3.12
CA ARG A 300 1.59 4.18 -4.04
C ARG A 300 0.98 5.26 -4.90
N VAL A 301 -0.33 5.23 -5.16
CA VAL A 301 -0.93 6.02 -6.23
C VAL A 301 -0.72 7.51 -6.02
N THR A 302 -1.12 8.06 -4.88
CA THR A 302 -0.94 9.49 -4.61
C THR A 302 0.53 9.90 -4.72
N PHE A 303 1.46 9.10 -4.17
CA PHE A 303 2.88 9.42 -4.25
C PHE A 303 3.42 9.34 -5.67
N MET A 304 3.20 8.22 -6.38
CA MET A 304 3.84 7.98 -7.69
C MET A 304 3.12 8.70 -8.82
N ASN A 305 1.79 8.60 -8.89
CA ASN A 305 1.02 9.24 -9.96
C ASN A 305 0.97 10.77 -9.80
N ALA A 306 0.90 11.29 -8.57
CA ALA A 306 0.98 12.73 -8.35
C ALA A 306 2.33 13.29 -8.81
N ASN A 307 3.44 12.61 -8.51
CA ASN A 307 4.75 13.04 -9.01
C ASN A 307 4.86 12.99 -10.55
N ALA A 308 4.28 11.96 -11.18
CA ALA A 308 4.21 11.90 -12.64
C ALA A 308 3.33 13.03 -13.21
N ALA A 309 2.19 13.28 -12.58
CA ALA A 309 1.28 14.36 -12.96
C ALA A 309 1.91 15.76 -12.79
N ILE A 310 2.64 16.00 -11.70
CA ILE A 310 3.38 17.25 -11.48
C ILE A 310 4.38 17.49 -12.62
N ARG A 311 5.17 16.48 -12.97
CA ARG A 311 6.17 16.61 -14.05
C ARG A 311 5.52 16.92 -15.38
N ALA A 312 4.50 16.18 -15.78
CA ALA A 312 3.77 16.41 -17.02
C ALA A 312 3.08 17.79 -17.03
N ALA A 313 2.49 18.20 -15.91
CA ALA A 313 1.84 19.50 -15.80
C ALA A 313 2.83 20.68 -15.86
N LEU A 314 4.01 20.53 -15.29
CA LEU A 314 5.08 21.55 -15.39
C LEU A 314 5.58 21.71 -16.82
N GLU A 315 5.75 20.61 -17.57
CA GLU A 315 6.12 20.65 -18.99
C GLU A 315 5.04 21.35 -19.83
N ILE A 316 3.76 21.05 -19.61
CA ILE A 316 2.64 21.73 -20.29
C ILE A 316 2.59 23.21 -19.91
N ARG A 317 2.76 23.53 -18.63
CA ARG A 317 2.79 24.92 -18.16
C ARG A 317 3.87 25.74 -18.85
N GLU A 318 5.06 25.17 -18.99
CA GLU A 318 6.17 25.82 -19.70
C GLU A 318 5.82 26.06 -21.17
N GLN A 319 5.24 25.08 -21.87
CA GLN A 319 4.81 25.22 -23.25
C GLN A 319 3.75 26.33 -23.41
N ILE A 320 2.75 26.39 -22.52
CA ILE A 320 1.71 27.43 -22.53
C ILE A 320 2.33 28.81 -22.31
N LEU A 321 3.23 28.95 -21.35
CA LEU A 321 3.90 30.22 -21.04
C LEU A 321 4.75 30.69 -22.22
N ASN A 322 5.50 29.79 -22.87
CA ASN A 322 6.31 30.11 -24.03
C ASN A 322 5.43 30.56 -25.21
N ALA A 323 4.34 29.84 -25.50
CA ALA A 323 3.39 30.23 -26.53
C ALA A 323 2.75 31.61 -26.27
N ALA A 324 2.37 31.87 -25.00
CA ALA A 324 1.83 33.17 -24.63
C ALA A 324 2.86 34.30 -24.75
N TRP A 325 4.11 34.03 -24.40
CA TRP A 325 5.24 34.94 -24.53
C TRP A 325 5.46 35.34 -25.97
N ASP A 326 5.51 34.34 -26.87
CA ASP A 326 5.63 34.59 -28.33
C ASP A 326 4.46 35.37 -28.89
N MET A 327 3.20 35.04 -28.48
CA MET A 327 2.01 35.77 -28.93
C MET A 327 1.97 37.22 -28.43
N LEU A 328 2.55 37.52 -27.30
CA LEU A 328 2.64 38.88 -26.73
C LEU A 328 3.82 39.69 -27.26
N GLY A 329 4.67 39.10 -28.11
CA GLY A 329 5.79 39.78 -28.76
C GLY A 329 6.96 40.09 -27.78
N TYR A 330 7.07 39.39 -26.68
CA TYR A 330 8.23 39.46 -25.80
C TYR A 330 9.28 38.45 -26.35
N HIS A 331 10.31 38.94 -26.98
CA HIS A 331 11.46 38.16 -27.52
C HIS A 331 12.71 38.33 -26.67
#